data_368cb29b9de820715f030b6d07da457b
#
_entry.id   368cb29b9de820715f030b6d07da457b
#
_cell.length_a   1.000
_cell.length_b   1.000
_cell.length_c   1.000
_cell.angle_alpha   90.00
_cell.angle_beta   90.00
_cell.angle_gamma   90.00
#
_symmetry.space_group_name_H-M   'P 1'
#
loop_
_entity.id
_entity.type
_entity.pdbx_description
1 polymer ?
#
loop_
_entity_poly.entity_id
_entity_poly.type
_entity_poly.pdbx_seq_one_letter_code
_entity_poly.pdbx_strand_id
1 'polypeptide(L)'
;MMRKGLFNLELVTNASAVFPFGIPALAFAIASMASCFGAILVKLSLGLTPQDLGLNPHVQAVVMWGLGLMAVYALWQDRKRHHNNIPVALSAIAVATLIATLYIRYFIEIEIFSYVLLVLGAVLNLIAFTVVLNRTVQQQSREIRLLNENLEARVENQVREIDRLARLKQFLAPQVVDLIVSDERDRLLDTHRRYIACLFCDIRDFTAVSEDIEPEEVIAILQSYHSKVGSLVGEHRGTIGFRAGDGLMVFFNDPVPCEEPVLDAVKLALDIRAAFKELREPWSKRGHIFGLGLGIASGYATLGRVGLKGRADYTAIGGAVNIASRLCDKATDGQILITQRAYLDVETRIKAKSLGTFDLKGVKHAPEVYSIDGLNKSAA
;
A
#
# COMPACT_ATOMS: atom_id res chain seq x y z
N MET A 1 13.72 4.89 2.99
CA MET A 1 14.04 6.27 3.36
C MET A 1 14.90 6.98 2.29
N MET A 2 14.66 6.76 0.98
CA MET A 2 15.45 7.34 -0.13
C MET A 2 14.62 7.62 -1.39
N ARG A 3 13.49 8.37 -1.26
CA ARG A 3 12.69 8.81 -2.42
C ARG A 3 12.12 10.23 -2.31
N LYS A 4 12.58 11.03 -1.34
CA LYS A 4 12.14 12.44 -1.19
C LYS A 4 13.04 13.47 -1.90
N GLY A 5 14.15 13.07 -2.51
CA GLY A 5 15.10 13.99 -3.16
C GLY A 5 14.88 14.26 -4.64
N LEU A 6 14.13 13.40 -5.37
CA LEU A 6 13.95 13.56 -6.83
C LEU A 6 12.79 14.49 -7.23
N PHE A 7 11.83 14.75 -6.34
CA PHE A 7 10.65 15.57 -6.67
C PHE A 7 10.95 17.08 -6.75
N ASN A 8 12.05 17.56 -6.14
CA ASN A 8 12.39 18.99 -6.16
C ASN A 8 13.25 19.45 -7.35
N LEU A 9 13.91 18.54 -8.06
CA LEU A 9 14.72 18.92 -9.23
C LEU A 9 13.87 19.03 -10.51
N GLU A 10 12.82 18.25 -10.69
CA GLU A 10 11.93 18.36 -11.84
C GLU A 10 11.03 19.60 -11.79
N LEU A 11 10.69 20.10 -10.60
CA LEU A 11 9.93 21.36 -10.47
C LEU A 11 10.75 22.59 -10.87
N VAL A 12 12.06 22.58 -10.63
CA VAL A 12 12.96 23.68 -10.99
C VAL A 12 13.29 23.65 -12.51
N THR A 13 13.42 22.47 -13.09
CA THR A 13 13.64 22.32 -14.55
C THR A 13 12.38 22.62 -15.37
N ASN A 14 11.17 22.35 -14.84
CA ASN A 14 9.91 22.73 -15.46
C ASN A 14 9.58 24.22 -15.36
N ALA A 15 10.05 24.93 -14.33
CA ALA A 15 9.88 26.39 -14.26
C ALA A 15 10.58 27.13 -15.43
N SER A 16 11.75 26.65 -15.88
CA SER A 16 12.43 27.19 -17.05
C SER A 16 11.72 26.87 -18.38
N ALA A 17 10.98 25.78 -18.44
CA ALA A 17 10.15 25.41 -19.61
C ALA A 17 8.82 26.18 -19.67
N VAL A 18 8.36 26.72 -18.54
CA VAL A 18 7.07 27.45 -18.43
C VAL A 18 7.21 28.93 -18.75
N PHE A 19 8.42 29.52 -18.59
CA PHE A 19 8.67 30.95 -18.76
C PHE A 19 9.56 31.39 -19.94
N PRO A 20 9.81 30.63 -21.01
CA PRO A 20 10.74 31.11 -22.06
C PRO A 20 10.24 32.35 -22.78
N PHE A 21 8.94 32.61 -22.79
CA PHE A 21 8.32 33.68 -23.59
C PHE A 21 7.90 34.91 -22.77
N GLY A 22 7.71 34.79 -21.46
CA GLY A 22 7.41 35.92 -20.57
C GLY A 22 8.64 36.73 -20.15
N ILE A 23 9.81 36.11 -20.12
CA ILE A 23 11.07 36.73 -19.70
C ILE A 23 11.46 37.91 -20.61
N PRO A 24 11.40 37.84 -21.95
CA PRO A 24 11.72 38.97 -22.80
C PRO A 24 10.78 40.17 -22.61
N ALA A 25 9.47 39.94 -22.41
CA ALA A 25 8.50 41.00 -22.16
C ALA A 25 8.74 41.69 -20.80
N LEU A 26 9.07 40.92 -19.78
CA LEU A 26 9.44 41.44 -18.47
C LEU A 26 10.76 42.22 -18.52
N ALA A 27 11.77 41.67 -19.19
CA ALA A 27 13.06 42.36 -19.37
C ALA A 27 12.89 43.68 -20.15
N PHE A 28 12.03 43.69 -21.19
CA PHE A 28 11.71 44.90 -21.88
C PHE A 28 11.01 45.96 -21.02
N ALA A 29 10.03 45.54 -20.23
CA ALA A 29 9.32 46.44 -19.28
C ALA A 29 10.26 47.02 -18.24
N ILE A 30 11.11 46.21 -17.62
CA ILE A 30 12.10 46.63 -16.64
C ILE A 30 13.14 47.58 -17.28
N ALA A 31 13.67 47.24 -18.44
CA ALA A 31 14.65 48.09 -19.15
C ALA A 31 14.04 49.44 -19.57
N SER A 32 12.78 49.45 -20.02
CA SER A 32 12.06 50.67 -20.36
C SER A 32 11.83 51.54 -19.14
N MET A 33 11.41 50.97 -18.01
CA MET A 33 11.27 51.73 -16.76
C MET A 33 12.61 52.26 -16.23
N ALA A 34 13.65 51.45 -16.19
CA ALA A 34 14.97 51.83 -15.72
C ALA A 34 15.57 52.96 -16.57
N SER A 35 15.41 52.89 -17.89
CA SER A 35 15.86 53.94 -18.80
C SER A 35 15.10 55.26 -18.58
N CYS A 36 13.78 55.18 -18.34
CA CYS A 36 12.94 56.33 -18.08
C CYS A 36 13.26 57.00 -16.71
N PHE A 37 13.20 56.21 -15.65
CA PHE A 37 13.46 56.69 -14.30
C PHE A 37 14.90 57.17 -14.13
N GLY A 38 15.88 56.45 -14.68
CA GLY A 38 17.28 56.84 -14.62
C GLY A 38 17.52 58.19 -15.32
N ALA A 39 16.96 58.43 -16.48
CA ALA A 39 17.06 59.66 -17.19
C ALA A 39 16.40 60.85 -16.45
N ILE A 40 15.23 60.64 -15.87
CA ILE A 40 14.51 61.63 -15.07
C ILE A 40 15.29 61.98 -13.79
N LEU A 41 15.77 60.96 -13.06
CA LEU A 41 16.54 61.12 -11.84
C LEU A 41 17.85 61.89 -12.06
N VAL A 42 18.60 61.57 -13.11
CA VAL A 42 19.83 62.23 -13.46
C VAL A 42 19.57 63.71 -13.80
N LYS A 43 18.51 64.01 -14.57
CA LYS A 43 18.14 65.39 -14.92
C LYS A 43 17.67 66.17 -13.69
N LEU A 44 16.85 65.60 -12.83
CA LEU A 44 16.33 66.23 -11.62
C LEU A 44 17.40 66.44 -10.53
N SER A 45 18.35 65.49 -10.38
CA SER A 45 19.35 65.51 -9.32
C SER A 45 20.64 66.27 -9.68
N LEU A 46 21.05 66.19 -10.95
CA LEU A 46 22.37 66.71 -11.38
C LEU A 46 22.26 67.77 -12.46
N GLY A 47 21.07 68.04 -13.02
CA GLY A 47 20.89 68.97 -14.16
C GLY A 47 21.53 68.50 -15.46
N LEU A 48 22.02 67.25 -15.49
CA LEU A 48 22.72 66.67 -16.63
C LEU A 48 21.73 65.92 -17.56
N THR A 49 21.97 66.02 -18.86
CA THR A 49 21.24 65.19 -19.83
C THR A 49 21.95 63.86 -20.05
N PRO A 50 21.28 62.81 -20.52
CA PRO A 50 21.92 61.54 -20.87
C PRO A 50 23.06 61.67 -21.90
N GLN A 51 23.02 62.75 -22.71
CA GLN A 51 24.09 63.09 -23.66
C GLN A 51 25.35 63.58 -22.95
N ASP A 52 25.20 64.34 -21.86
CA ASP A 52 26.31 64.80 -21.05
C ASP A 52 27.04 63.64 -20.32
N LEU A 53 26.39 62.50 -20.19
CA LEU A 53 26.96 61.26 -19.64
C LEU A 53 27.58 60.33 -20.71
N GLY A 54 27.69 60.78 -21.97
CA GLY A 54 28.28 60.01 -23.05
C GLY A 54 27.42 58.85 -23.54
N LEU A 55 26.16 58.76 -23.13
CA LEU A 55 25.23 57.73 -23.59
C LEU A 55 24.74 58.05 -24.99
N ASN A 56 25.24 57.31 -26.00
CA ASN A 56 24.84 57.50 -27.36
C ASN A 56 23.35 57.12 -27.57
N PRO A 57 22.46 58.06 -27.94
CA PRO A 57 21.03 57.85 -28.08
C PRO A 57 20.69 56.82 -29.15
N HIS A 58 21.51 56.64 -30.18
CA HIS A 58 21.30 55.61 -31.18
C HIS A 58 21.52 54.17 -30.63
N VAL A 59 22.53 54.00 -29.77
CA VAL A 59 22.77 52.68 -29.15
C VAL A 59 21.64 52.32 -28.19
N GLN A 60 21.17 53.27 -27.44
CA GLN A 60 20.02 53.07 -26.52
C GLN A 60 18.73 52.70 -27.33
N ALA A 61 18.49 53.40 -28.45
CA ALA A 61 17.36 53.13 -29.33
C ALA A 61 17.43 51.71 -29.92
N VAL A 62 18.58 51.27 -30.41
CA VAL A 62 18.76 49.93 -30.98
C VAL A 62 18.52 48.81 -29.95
N VAL A 63 19.02 48.96 -28.74
CA VAL A 63 18.83 48.02 -27.64
C VAL A 63 17.33 47.89 -27.26
N MET A 64 16.66 49.03 -27.13
CA MET A 64 15.25 49.08 -26.75
C MET A 64 14.35 48.51 -27.88
N TRP A 65 14.67 48.73 -29.13
CA TRP A 65 13.99 48.14 -30.28
C TRP A 65 14.16 46.61 -30.33
N GLY A 66 15.39 46.16 -30.09
CA GLY A 66 15.68 44.75 -30.05
C GLY A 66 14.87 44.03 -28.98
N LEU A 67 14.85 44.54 -27.76
CA LEU A 67 14.09 43.99 -26.63
C LEU A 67 12.57 44.07 -26.88
N GLY A 68 12.08 45.18 -27.47
CA GLY A 68 10.66 45.33 -27.82
C GLY A 68 10.18 44.33 -28.87
N LEU A 69 10.95 44.15 -29.91
CA LEU A 69 10.65 43.14 -30.96
C LEU A 69 10.69 41.72 -30.43
N MET A 70 11.66 41.41 -29.58
CA MET A 70 11.72 40.11 -28.87
C MET A 70 10.48 39.86 -27.98
N ALA A 71 10.01 40.90 -27.26
CA ALA A 71 8.80 40.81 -26.45
C ALA A 71 7.55 40.54 -27.29
N VAL A 72 7.38 41.28 -28.39
CA VAL A 72 6.25 41.05 -29.33
C VAL A 72 6.29 39.66 -29.93
N TYR A 73 7.48 39.23 -30.39
CA TYR A 73 7.67 37.89 -30.96
C TYR A 73 7.36 36.77 -29.97
N ALA A 74 7.84 36.90 -28.73
CA ALA A 74 7.57 35.93 -27.66
C ALA A 74 6.06 35.82 -27.38
N LEU A 75 5.37 36.94 -27.24
CA LEU A 75 3.92 36.95 -27.02
C LEU A 75 3.14 36.46 -28.24
N TRP A 76 3.65 36.69 -29.44
CA TRP A 76 3.07 36.17 -30.69
C TRP A 76 3.16 34.64 -30.77
N GLN A 77 4.28 34.05 -30.35
CA GLN A 77 4.40 32.60 -30.25
C GLN A 77 3.44 32.01 -29.18
N ASP A 78 3.30 32.68 -28.06
CA ASP A 78 2.41 32.25 -26.96
C ASP A 78 0.91 32.37 -27.37
N ARG A 79 0.56 33.23 -28.31
CA ARG A 79 -0.79 33.33 -28.94
C ARG A 79 -1.33 31.99 -29.39
N LYS A 80 -0.48 31.10 -29.92
CA LYS A 80 -0.89 29.79 -30.42
C LYS A 80 -1.38 28.87 -29.28
N ARG A 81 -0.88 29.08 -28.08
CA ARG A 81 -1.26 28.33 -26.87
C ARG A 81 -2.57 28.83 -26.25
N HIS A 82 -2.79 30.14 -26.27
CA HIS A 82 -3.86 30.76 -25.45
C HIS A 82 -5.01 31.35 -26.29
N HIS A 83 -4.95 31.29 -27.63
CA HIS A 83 -5.96 31.82 -28.54
C HIS A 83 -6.37 33.28 -28.24
N ASN A 84 -5.46 34.10 -27.70
CA ASN A 84 -5.74 35.47 -27.31
C ASN A 84 -4.72 36.43 -27.89
N ASN A 85 -5.22 37.43 -28.61
CA ASN A 85 -4.40 38.44 -29.29
C ASN A 85 -4.14 39.69 -28.44
N ILE A 86 -4.84 39.86 -27.32
CA ILE A 86 -4.78 41.09 -26.50
C ILE A 86 -3.35 41.39 -26.00
N PRO A 87 -2.59 40.44 -25.41
CA PRO A 87 -1.24 40.73 -24.92
C PRO A 87 -0.30 41.09 -26.06
N VAL A 88 -0.44 40.47 -27.22
CA VAL A 88 0.36 40.79 -28.44
C VAL A 88 0.06 42.18 -28.90
N ALA A 89 -1.22 42.55 -28.97
CA ALA A 89 -1.64 43.90 -29.40
C ALA A 89 -1.15 44.98 -28.41
N LEU A 90 -1.27 44.76 -27.11
CA LEU A 90 -0.78 45.67 -26.08
C LEU A 90 0.72 45.86 -26.18
N SER A 91 1.49 44.77 -26.35
CA SER A 91 2.94 44.86 -26.50
C SER A 91 3.35 45.55 -27.79
N ALA A 92 2.65 45.29 -28.90
CA ALA A 92 2.90 45.97 -30.18
C ALA A 92 2.63 47.47 -30.08
N ILE A 93 1.53 47.88 -29.44
CA ILE A 93 1.24 49.32 -29.16
C ILE A 93 2.34 49.92 -28.30
N ALA A 94 2.79 49.23 -27.25
CA ALA A 94 3.85 49.70 -26.38
C ALA A 94 5.20 49.91 -27.14
N VAL A 95 5.54 49.00 -28.05
CA VAL A 95 6.72 49.13 -28.92
C VAL A 95 6.55 50.33 -29.86
N ALA A 96 5.36 50.45 -30.47
CA ALA A 96 5.06 51.57 -31.36
C ALA A 96 5.13 52.94 -30.65
N THR A 97 4.61 53.03 -29.42
CA THR A 97 4.74 54.27 -28.57
C THR A 97 6.17 54.57 -28.24
N LEU A 98 7.00 53.56 -27.99
CA LEU A 98 8.43 53.73 -27.73
C LEU A 98 9.14 54.30 -28.97
N ILE A 99 8.85 53.74 -30.16
CA ILE A 99 9.41 54.21 -31.44
C ILE A 99 9.00 55.66 -31.67
N ALA A 100 7.73 55.99 -31.49
CA ALA A 100 7.21 57.34 -31.64
C ALA A 100 7.90 58.31 -30.62
N THR A 101 8.11 57.87 -29.39
CA THR A 101 8.81 58.69 -28.37
C THR A 101 10.24 59.03 -28.78
N LEU A 102 11.00 58.06 -29.28
CA LEU A 102 12.38 58.29 -29.73
C LEU A 102 12.42 59.25 -30.90
N TYR A 103 11.48 59.09 -31.87
CA TYR A 103 11.36 59.96 -33.03
C TYR A 103 11.01 61.41 -32.62
N ILE A 104 10.00 61.61 -31.76
CA ILE A 104 9.56 62.92 -31.25
C ILE A 104 10.70 63.59 -30.47
N ARG A 105 11.42 62.86 -29.64
CA ARG A 105 12.56 63.37 -28.88
C ARG A 105 13.70 63.84 -29.76
N TYR A 106 13.96 63.12 -30.86
CA TYR A 106 15.08 63.43 -31.74
C TYR A 106 14.77 64.55 -32.72
N PHE A 107 13.51 64.63 -33.25
CA PHE A 107 13.16 65.60 -34.33
C PHE A 107 12.38 66.82 -33.84
N ILE A 108 11.68 66.76 -32.68
CA ILE A 108 10.73 67.80 -32.27
C ILE A 108 11.14 68.48 -30.96
N GLU A 109 12.15 67.97 -30.26
CA GLU A 109 12.70 68.44 -28.97
C GLU A 109 11.69 68.60 -27.83
N ILE A 110 10.51 67.96 -27.89
CA ILE A 110 9.50 68.01 -26.84
C ILE A 110 9.80 66.93 -25.78
N GLU A 111 10.63 67.27 -24.80
CA GLU A 111 11.11 66.28 -23.79
C GLU A 111 9.99 65.71 -22.93
N ILE A 112 9.09 66.50 -22.40
CA ILE A 112 8.06 66.07 -21.42
C ILE A 112 7.12 65.07 -22.09
N PHE A 113 6.69 65.32 -23.34
CA PHE A 113 5.78 64.42 -24.05
C PHE A 113 6.43 63.08 -24.35
N SER A 114 7.72 63.07 -24.65
CA SER A 114 8.47 61.84 -24.91
C SER A 114 8.56 60.95 -23.67
N TYR A 115 8.75 61.54 -22.48
CA TYR A 115 8.77 60.74 -21.22
C TYR A 115 7.39 60.16 -20.88
N VAL A 116 6.31 60.88 -21.12
CA VAL A 116 4.94 60.39 -20.91
C VAL A 116 4.64 59.16 -21.80
N LEU A 117 4.99 59.21 -23.07
CA LEU A 117 4.81 58.11 -24.00
C LEU A 117 5.67 56.89 -23.62
N LEU A 118 6.88 57.09 -23.14
CA LEU A 118 7.76 56.03 -22.70
C LEU A 118 7.22 55.31 -21.44
N VAL A 119 6.71 56.05 -20.45
CA VAL A 119 6.04 55.49 -19.28
C VAL A 119 4.78 54.69 -19.70
N LEU A 120 3.97 55.23 -20.59
CA LEU A 120 2.77 54.58 -21.12
C LEU A 120 3.09 53.24 -21.78
N GLY A 121 4.16 53.22 -22.61
CA GLY A 121 4.62 51.98 -23.25
C GLY A 121 5.10 50.94 -22.26
N ALA A 122 5.84 51.37 -21.19
CA ALA A 122 6.28 50.46 -20.15
C ALA A 122 5.10 49.85 -19.35
N VAL A 123 4.12 50.69 -19.01
CA VAL A 123 2.89 50.23 -18.29
C VAL A 123 2.09 49.26 -19.14
N LEU A 124 1.91 49.53 -20.42
CA LEU A 124 1.19 48.61 -21.35
C LEU A 124 1.87 47.24 -21.43
N ASN A 125 3.21 47.21 -21.50
CA ASN A 125 3.93 45.94 -21.51
C ASN A 125 3.82 45.18 -20.15
N LEU A 126 3.85 45.89 -19.04
CA LEU A 126 3.66 45.30 -17.70
C LEU A 126 2.25 44.65 -17.60
N ILE A 127 1.23 45.36 -18.07
CA ILE A 127 -0.15 44.85 -18.10
C ILE A 127 -0.22 43.60 -19.01
N ALA A 128 0.37 43.65 -20.19
CA ALA A 128 0.41 42.51 -21.11
C ALA A 128 1.06 41.27 -20.46
N PHE A 129 2.20 41.47 -19.81
CA PHE A 129 2.90 40.42 -19.08
C PHE A 129 2.06 39.84 -17.92
N THR A 130 1.45 40.72 -17.10
CA THR A 130 0.61 40.32 -15.99
C THR A 130 -0.61 39.49 -16.41
N VAL A 131 -1.23 39.86 -17.55
CA VAL A 131 -2.36 39.10 -18.13
C VAL A 131 -1.93 37.71 -18.57
N VAL A 132 -0.77 37.58 -19.22
CA VAL A 132 -0.24 36.27 -19.63
C VAL A 132 0.10 35.42 -18.42
N LEU A 133 0.83 35.98 -17.46
CA LEU A 133 1.24 35.30 -16.23
C LEU A 133 0.02 34.76 -15.46
N ASN A 134 -0.98 35.61 -15.21
CA ASN A 134 -2.19 35.22 -14.48
C ASN A 134 -2.93 34.05 -15.18
N ARG A 135 -3.04 34.07 -16.52
CA ARG A 135 -3.65 32.99 -17.27
C ARG A 135 -2.87 31.70 -17.18
N THR A 136 -1.54 31.76 -17.30
CA THR A 136 -0.69 30.57 -17.19
C THR A 136 -0.82 29.93 -15.79
N VAL A 137 -0.78 30.76 -14.75
CA VAL A 137 -0.97 30.30 -13.36
C VAL A 137 -2.36 29.67 -13.18
N GLN A 138 -3.41 30.28 -13.70
CA GLN A 138 -4.76 29.72 -13.61
C GLN A 138 -4.91 28.40 -14.36
N GLN A 139 -4.29 28.25 -15.53
CA GLN A 139 -4.31 27.01 -16.28
C GLN A 139 -3.59 25.88 -15.55
N GLN A 140 -2.38 26.16 -15.05
CA GLN A 140 -1.63 25.19 -14.26
C GLN A 140 -2.39 24.78 -12.97
N SER A 141 -3.01 25.73 -12.29
CA SER A 141 -3.81 25.45 -11.11
C SER A 141 -5.00 24.54 -11.42
N ARG A 142 -5.66 24.72 -12.58
CA ARG A 142 -6.75 23.82 -13.03
C ARG A 142 -6.24 22.43 -13.37
N GLU A 143 -5.12 22.33 -14.05
CA GLU A 143 -4.50 21.04 -14.41
C GLU A 143 -4.09 20.26 -13.15
N ILE A 144 -3.46 20.92 -12.19
CA ILE A 144 -3.09 20.34 -10.89
C ILE A 144 -4.33 19.86 -10.13
N ARG A 145 -5.41 20.63 -10.11
CA ARG A 145 -6.67 20.21 -9.46
C ARG A 145 -7.24 18.96 -10.11
N LEU A 146 -7.35 18.93 -11.43
CA LEU A 146 -7.84 17.74 -12.16
C LEU A 146 -6.97 16.52 -11.92
N LEU A 147 -5.64 16.71 -11.85
CA LEU A 147 -4.71 15.63 -11.56
C LEU A 147 -4.90 15.10 -10.12
N ASN A 148 -5.05 15.99 -9.15
CA ASN A 148 -5.30 15.63 -7.76
C ASN A 148 -6.64 14.89 -7.58
N GLU A 149 -7.72 15.39 -8.19
CA GLU A 149 -9.03 14.71 -8.18
C GLU A 149 -8.94 13.29 -8.78
N ASN A 150 -8.20 13.13 -9.89
CA ASN A 150 -7.97 11.81 -10.48
C ASN A 150 -7.12 10.90 -9.59
N LEU A 151 -6.10 11.44 -8.93
CA LEU A 151 -5.25 10.69 -7.99
C LEU A 151 -6.05 10.26 -6.76
N GLU A 152 -6.83 11.15 -6.18
CA GLU A 152 -7.70 10.85 -5.04
C GLU A 152 -8.71 9.74 -5.38
N ALA A 153 -9.37 9.82 -6.55
CA ALA A 153 -10.29 8.79 -7.01
C ALA A 153 -9.58 7.43 -7.24
N ARG A 154 -8.35 7.43 -7.77
CA ARG A 154 -7.56 6.19 -7.92
C ARG A 154 -7.15 5.59 -6.59
N VAL A 155 -6.67 6.42 -5.66
CA VAL A 155 -6.28 5.97 -4.32
C VAL A 155 -7.50 5.38 -3.59
N GLU A 156 -8.65 6.05 -3.62
CA GLU A 156 -9.88 5.55 -3.00
C GLU A 156 -10.34 4.22 -3.60
N ASN A 157 -10.24 4.06 -4.93
CA ASN A 157 -10.54 2.78 -5.59
C ASN A 157 -9.57 1.68 -5.17
N GLN A 158 -8.26 1.96 -5.11
CA GLN A 158 -7.24 1.00 -4.66
C GLN A 158 -7.44 0.61 -3.20
N VAL A 159 -7.75 1.56 -2.31
CA VAL A 159 -8.05 1.27 -0.91
C VAL A 159 -9.28 0.37 -0.79
N ARG A 160 -10.35 0.66 -1.54
CA ARG A 160 -11.56 -0.20 -1.56
C ARG A 160 -11.26 -1.62 -2.05
N GLU A 161 -10.39 -1.76 -3.05
CA GLU A 161 -9.99 -3.08 -3.57
C GLU A 161 -9.11 -3.83 -2.56
N ILE A 162 -8.17 -3.15 -1.92
CA ILE A 162 -7.35 -3.72 -0.83
C ILE A 162 -8.24 -4.17 0.34
N ASP A 163 -9.20 -3.35 0.76
CA ASP A 163 -10.14 -3.71 1.83
C ASP A 163 -11.03 -4.91 1.47
N ARG A 164 -11.42 -5.01 0.19
CA ARG A 164 -12.17 -6.17 -0.31
C ARG A 164 -11.30 -7.42 -0.29
N LEU A 165 -10.06 -7.35 -0.75
CA LEU A 165 -9.11 -8.45 -0.71
C LEU A 165 -8.76 -8.84 0.72
N ALA A 166 -8.59 -7.87 1.63
CA ALA A 166 -8.33 -8.12 3.05
C ALA A 166 -9.50 -8.90 3.72
N ARG A 167 -10.74 -8.58 3.37
CA ARG A 167 -11.91 -9.34 3.83
C ARG A 167 -11.95 -10.76 3.27
N LEU A 168 -11.48 -10.98 2.05
CA LEU A 168 -11.39 -12.32 1.49
C LEU A 168 -10.25 -13.14 2.12
N LYS A 169 -9.17 -12.50 2.56
CA LYS A 169 -8.05 -13.16 3.26
C LYS A 169 -8.47 -13.89 4.54
N GLN A 170 -9.49 -13.40 5.26
CA GLN A 170 -9.96 -14.06 6.49
C GLN A 170 -10.59 -15.44 6.27
N PHE A 171 -10.89 -15.82 5.01
CA PHE A 171 -11.41 -17.15 4.67
C PHE A 171 -10.30 -18.13 4.28
N LEU A 172 -9.05 -17.70 4.22
CA LEU A 172 -7.88 -18.50 3.89
C LEU A 172 -6.95 -18.60 5.10
N ALA A 173 -6.22 -19.72 5.22
CA ALA A 173 -5.19 -19.83 6.26
C ALA A 173 -4.14 -18.71 6.06
N PRO A 174 -3.76 -17.95 7.09
CA PRO A 174 -2.84 -16.81 6.98
C PRO A 174 -1.53 -17.17 6.27
N GLN A 175 -0.97 -18.34 6.59
CA GLN A 175 0.27 -18.85 5.99
C GLN A 175 0.15 -19.08 4.47
N VAL A 176 -1.02 -19.49 3.99
CA VAL A 176 -1.31 -19.68 2.55
C VAL A 176 -1.46 -18.32 1.86
N VAL A 177 -2.05 -17.35 2.54
CA VAL A 177 -2.20 -15.98 2.00
C VAL A 177 -0.86 -15.31 1.78
N ASP A 178 0.05 -15.41 2.75
CA ASP A 178 1.38 -14.80 2.67
C ASP A 178 2.20 -15.41 1.52
N LEU A 179 1.98 -16.68 1.21
CA LEU A 179 2.59 -17.37 0.07
C LEU A 179 2.01 -16.94 -1.27
N ILE A 180 0.70 -16.69 -1.36
CA ILE A 180 0.06 -16.22 -2.59
C ILE A 180 0.46 -14.79 -2.93
N VAL A 181 0.66 -13.95 -1.91
CA VAL A 181 1.04 -12.53 -2.09
C VAL A 181 2.53 -12.37 -2.45
N SER A 182 3.40 -13.32 -2.08
CA SER A 182 4.80 -13.33 -2.49
C SER A 182 4.93 -14.00 -3.86
N ASP A 183 5.13 -13.22 -4.91
CA ASP A 183 5.22 -13.61 -6.34
C ASP A 183 6.17 -14.77 -6.68
N GLU A 184 7.03 -15.17 -5.73
CA GLU A 184 8.05 -16.21 -5.95
C GLU A 184 7.59 -17.65 -5.66
N ARG A 185 6.36 -17.88 -5.13
CA ARG A 185 6.02 -19.17 -4.50
C ARG A 185 4.72 -19.83 -4.97
N ASP A 186 4.18 -19.47 -6.12
CA ASP A 186 3.00 -20.16 -6.69
C ASP A 186 3.24 -21.68 -6.85
N ARG A 187 4.51 -22.11 -7.01
CA ARG A 187 4.92 -23.51 -7.08
C ARG A 187 4.86 -24.27 -5.74
N LEU A 188 4.86 -23.56 -4.59
CA LEU A 188 4.78 -24.23 -3.27
C LEU A 188 3.37 -24.74 -2.95
N LEU A 189 2.36 -24.27 -3.67
CA LEU A 189 0.99 -24.76 -3.56
C LEU A 189 0.68 -25.91 -4.55
N ASP A 190 1.65 -26.27 -5.39
CA ASP A 190 1.55 -27.45 -6.27
C ASP A 190 1.59 -28.72 -5.44
N THR A 191 0.99 -29.78 -5.99
CA THR A 191 0.94 -31.07 -5.31
C THR A 191 2.35 -31.64 -5.09
N HIS A 192 2.73 -31.86 -3.84
CA HIS A 192 4.02 -32.42 -3.46
C HIS A 192 3.90 -33.33 -2.24
N ARG A 193 4.97 -34.08 -1.95
CA ARG A 193 5.04 -35.01 -0.83
C ARG A 193 6.00 -34.51 0.23
N ARG A 194 5.54 -34.45 1.49
CA ARG A 194 6.36 -34.00 2.63
C ARG A 194 6.07 -34.82 3.88
N TYR A 195 7.06 -34.92 4.76
CA TYR A 195 6.87 -35.43 6.10
C TYR A 195 6.26 -34.35 6.97
N ILE A 196 5.10 -34.64 7.59
CA ILE A 196 4.35 -33.71 8.42
C ILE A 196 4.00 -34.35 9.77
N ALA A 197 3.75 -33.51 10.77
CA ALA A 197 2.94 -33.89 11.92
C ALA A 197 1.52 -33.36 11.72
N CYS A 198 0.53 -34.18 12.00
CA CYS A 198 -0.88 -33.84 11.86
C CYS A 198 -1.56 -33.95 13.23
N LEU A 199 -2.28 -32.90 13.61
CA LEU A 199 -3.11 -32.81 14.82
C LEU A 199 -4.56 -32.65 14.38
N PHE A 200 -5.43 -33.49 14.93
CA PHE A 200 -6.87 -33.29 14.92
C PHE A 200 -7.36 -32.92 16.33
N CYS A 201 -8.28 -32.00 16.40
CA CYS A 201 -9.03 -31.70 17.62
C CYS A 201 -10.52 -31.58 17.30
N ASP A 202 -11.36 -32.02 18.24
CA ASP A 202 -12.79 -32.10 18.06
C ASP A 202 -13.50 -32.02 19.42
N ILE A 203 -14.64 -31.35 19.47
CA ILE A 203 -15.43 -31.21 20.68
C ILE A 203 -16.27 -32.46 20.89
N ARG A 204 -16.10 -33.14 22.01
CA ARG A 204 -16.89 -34.32 22.34
C ARG A 204 -18.34 -33.95 22.65
N ASP A 205 -19.24 -34.80 22.22
CA ASP A 205 -20.69 -34.69 22.41
C ASP A 205 -21.32 -33.44 21.76
N PHE A 206 -20.56 -32.72 20.89
CA PHE A 206 -21.02 -31.47 20.28
C PHE A 206 -22.34 -31.68 19.51
N THR A 207 -22.41 -32.70 18.67
CA THR A 207 -23.62 -32.96 17.88
C THR A 207 -24.85 -33.22 18.76
N ALA A 208 -24.71 -34.06 19.80
CA ALA A 208 -25.82 -34.37 20.70
C ALA A 208 -26.27 -33.14 21.52
N VAL A 209 -25.31 -32.37 22.05
CA VAL A 209 -25.62 -31.19 22.86
C VAL A 209 -26.15 -30.04 22.00
N SER A 210 -25.68 -29.91 20.74
CA SER A 210 -26.14 -28.86 19.84
C SER A 210 -27.59 -29.03 19.35
N GLU A 211 -28.17 -30.24 19.46
CA GLU A 211 -29.59 -30.48 19.16
C GLU A 211 -30.51 -29.84 20.21
N ASP A 212 -30.03 -29.66 21.45
CA ASP A 212 -30.77 -29.10 22.57
C ASP A 212 -30.52 -27.59 22.79
N ILE A 213 -29.67 -26.98 21.98
CA ILE A 213 -29.24 -25.57 22.12
C ILE A 213 -29.81 -24.74 20.96
N GLU A 214 -30.14 -23.45 21.24
CA GLU A 214 -30.57 -22.53 20.19
C GLU A 214 -29.45 -22.32 19.16
N PRO A 215 -29.75 -22.27 17.83
CA PRO A 215 -28.75 -22.20 16.77
C PRO A 215 -27.77 -21.03 16.92
N GLU A 216 -28.22 -19.89 17.40
CA GLU A 216 -27.43 -18.70 17.63
C GLU A 216 -26.38 -18.93 18.71
N GLU A 217 -26.71 -19.70 19.77
CA GLU A 217 -25.79 -20.04 20.84
C GLU A 217 -24.76 -21.07 20.36
N VAL A 218 -25.17 -22.05 19.52
CA VAL A 218 -24.25 -22.99 18.86
C VAL A 218 -23.20 -22.24 18.04
N ILE A 219 -23.63 -21.24 17.25
CA ILE A 219 -22.71 -20.41 16.47
C ILE A 219 -21.77 -19.64 17.38
N ALA A 220 -22.24 -19.06 18.48
CA ALA A 220 -21.41 -18.30 19.43
C ALA A 220 -20.35 -19.20 20.12
N ILE A 221 -20.72 -20.44 20.47
CA ILE A 221 -19.81 -21.47 21.01
C ILE A 221 -18.71 -21.80 19.99
N LEU A 222 -19.09 -22.11 18.74
CA LEU A 222 -18.13 -22.40 17.68
C LEU A 222 -17.21 -21.21 17.37
N GLN A 223 -17.74 -19.99 17.33
CA GLN A 223 -16.95 -18.78 17.09
C GLN A 223 -15.90 -18.56 18.20
N SER A 224 -16.29 -18.71 19.46
CA SER A 224 -15.35 -18.55 20.58
C SER A 224 -14.28 -19.64 20.58
N TYR A 225 -14.65 -20.89 20.29
CA TYR A 225 -13.72 -22.02 20.15
C TYR A 225 -12.74 -21.80 18.98
N HIS A 226 -13.26 -21.56 17.78
CA HIS A 226 -12.42 -21.37 16.60
C HIS A 226 -11.51 -20.12 16.71
N SER A 227 -11.98 -19.03 17.31
CA SER A 227 -11.17 -17.83 17.52
C SER A 227 -9.98 -18.15 18.44
N LYS A 228 -10.22 -18.84 19.57
CA LYS A 228 -9.16 -19.18 20.52
C LYS A 228 -8.17 -20.20 19.94
N VAL A 229 -8.68 -21.26 19.33
CA VAL A 229 -7.82 -22.30 18.72
C VAL A 229 -7.06 -21.75 17.53
N GLY A 230 -7.69 -20.92 16.69
CA GLY A 230 -7.05 -20.27 15.54
C GLY A 230 -5.89 -19.36 15.93
N SER A 231 -6.01 -18.62 17.05
CA SER A 231 -4.91 -17.83 17.61
C SER A 231 -3.72 -18.72 17.99
N LEU A 232 -3.99 -19.79 18.75
CA LEU A 232 -2.95 -20.75 19.17
C LEU A 232 -2.26 -21.42 17.96
N VAL A 233 -3.02 -21.82 16.94
CA VAL A 233 -2.45 -22.38 15.70
C VAL A 233 -1.49 -21.38 15.05
N GLY A 234 -1.84 -20.08 15.00
CA GLY A 234 -0.98 -19.02 14.49
C GLY A 234 0.31 -18.85 15.29
N GLU A 235 0.21 -18.86 16.64
CA GLU A 235 1.34 -18.74 17.56
C GLU A 235 2.35 -19.89 17.40
N HIS A 236 1.85 -21.12 17.19
CA HIS A 236 2.65 -22.32 16.95
C HIS A 236 3.04 -22.53 15.47
N ARG A 237 2.70 -21.61 14.56
CA ARG A 237 2.99 -21.69 13.11
C ARG A 237 2.39 -22.95 12.44
N GLY A 238 1.29 -23.46 12.96
CA GLY A 238 0.56 -24.58 12.38
C GLY A 238 -0.27 -24.12 11.18
N THR A 239 -0.48 -25.01 10.22
CA THR A 239 -1.32 -24.76 9.05
C THR A 239 -2.67 -25.44 9.21
N ILE A 240 -3.75 -24.70 9.13
CA ILE A 240 -5.11 -25.23 9.15
C ILE A 240 -5.39 -25.85 7.78
N GLY A 241 -5.55 -27.16 7.71
CA GLY A 241 -5.80 -27.90 6.48
C GLY A 241 -7.26 -28.23 6.23
N PHE A 242 -8.08 -28.29 7.29
CA PHE A 242 -9.50 -28.61 7.17
C PHE A 242 -10.26 -28.13 8.42
N ARG A 243 -11.49 -27.68 8.24
CA ARG A 243 -12.42 -27.33 9.30
C ARG A 243 -13.83 -27.77 8.90
N ALA A 244 -14.45 -28.58 9.72
CA ALA A 244 -15.84 -28.99 9.56
C ALA A 244 -16.56 -29.02 10.90
N GLY A 245 -17.54 -28.14 11.06
CA GLY A 245 -18.22 -28.00 12.35
C GLY A 245 -17.25 -27.61 13.47
N ASP A 246 -17.20 -28.44 14.50
CA ASP A 246 -16.29 -28.33 15.66
C ASP A 246 -14.92 -28.98 15.41
N GLY A 247 -14.80 -29.84 14.38
CA GLY A 247 -13.55 -30.53 14.01
C GLY A 247 -12.55 -29.64 13.28
N LEU A 248 -11.29 -29.68 13.69
CA LEU A 248 -10.19 -28.95 13.09
C LEU A 248 -9.00 -29.87 12.85
N MET A 249 -8.42 -29.78 11.64
CA MET A 249 -7.16 -30.40 11.26
C MET A 249 -6.07 -29.34 11.13
N VAL A 250 -4.97 -29.55 11.85
CA VAL A 250 -3.76 -28.72 11.76
C VAL A 250 -2.58 -29.60 11.37
N PHE A 251 -1.71 -29.13 10.50
CA PHE A 251 -0.47 -29.84 10.20
C PHE A 251 0.73 -28.89 10.27
N PHE A 252 1.92 -29.46 10.47
CA PHE A 252 3.18 -28.77 10.66
C PHE A 252 4.22 -29.21 9.65
N ASN A 253 5.21 -28.37 9.38
CA ASN A 253 6.29 -28.55 8.43
C ASN A 253 5.89 -28.29 6.98
N ASP A 254 4.70 -27.74 6.73
CA ASP A 254 4.27 -27.28 5.42
C ASP A 254 3.12 -26.25 5.54
N PRO A 255 3.05 -25.21 4.75
CA PRO A 255 4.03 -24.74 3.77
C PRO A 255 5.26 -24.12 4.43
N VAL A 256 5.19 -23.78 5.70
CA VAL A 256 6.31 -23.26 6.50
C VAL A 256 7.10 -24.43 7.07
N PRO A 257 8.39 -24.60 6.70
CA PRO A 257 9.23 -25.64 7.29
C PRO A 257 9.42 -25.40 8.79
N CYS A 258 9.42 -26.49 9.58
CA CYS A 258 9.81 -26.47 10.97
C CYS A 258 10.72 -27.67 11.31
N GLU A 259 11.62 -27.48 12.28
CA GLU A 259 12.64 -28.48 12.63
C GLU A 259 12.03 -29.65 13.43
N GLU A 260 11.11 -29.37 14.34
CA GLU A 260 10.51 -30.34 15.27
C GLU A 260 8.96 -30.39 15.12
N PRO A 261 8.41 -30.81 13.97
CA PRO A 261 6.97 -30.70 13.69
C PRO A 261 6.08 -31.45 14.68
N VAL A 262 6.55 -32.58 15.21
CA VAL A 262 5.79 -33.36 16.20
C VAL A 262 5.79 -32.65 17.55
N LEU A 263 6.89 -32.06 17.96
CA LEU A 263 6.95 -31.30 19.21
C LEU A 263 6.06 -30.07 19.17
N ASP A 264 6.02 -29.38 18.03
CA ASP A 264 5.15 -28.21 17.84
C ASP A 264 3.66 -28.61 17.86
N ALA A 265 3.32 -29.76 17.25
CA ALA A 265 1.98 -30.32 17.35
C ALA A 265 1.58 -30.69 18.79
N VAL A 266 2.51 -31.26 19.58
CA VAL A 266 2.28 -31.60 20.99
C VAL A 266 2.10 -30.33 21.83
N LYS A 267 2.94 -29.30 21.66
CA LYS A 267 2.80 -28.04 22.37
C LYS A 267 1.44 -27.39 22.07
N LEU A 268 1.08 -27.30 20.79
CA LEU A 268 -0.23 -26.79 20.40
C LEU A 268 -1.38 -27.59 21.04
N ALA A 269 -1.30 -28.92 21.03
CA ALA A 269 -2.33 -29.77 21.62
C ALA A 269 -2.49 -29.51 23.15
N LEU A 270 -1.39 -29.32 23.88
CA LEU A 270 -1.40 -28.99 25.30
C LEU A 270 -2.03 -27.61 25.55
N ASP A 271 -1.70 -26.63 24.75
CA ASP A 271 -2.25 -25.28 24.86
C ASP A 271 -3.74 -25.22 24.49
N ILE A 272 -4.16 -25.96 23.43
CA ILE A 272 -5.59 -26.11 23.12
C ILE A 272 -6.33 -26.76 24.28
N ARG A 273 -5.79 -27.83 24.88
CA ARG A 273 -6.37 -28.49 26.07
C ARG A 273 -6.52 -27.54 27.24
N ALA A 274 -5.51 -26.71 27.51
CA ALA A 274 -5.55 -25.71 28.56
C ALA A 274 -6.61 -24.64 28.31
N ALA A 275 -6.60 -24.06 27.07
CA ALA A 275 -7.55 -23.04 26.68
C ALA A 275 -9.01 -23.55 26.67
N PHE A 276 -9.22 -24.80 26.28
CA PHE A 276 -10.56 -25.37 26.26
C PHE A 276 -11.16 -25.50 27.68
N LYS A 277 -10.35 -25.72 28.71
CA LYS A 277 -10.82 -25.70 30.13
C LYS A 277 -11.40 -24.34 30.51
N GLU A 278 -10.78 -23.26 30.03
CA GLU A 278 -11.27 -21.90 30.26
C GLU A 278 -12.55 -21.63 29.46
N LEU A 279 -12.59 -22.04 28.16
CA LEU A 279 -13.74 -21.86 27.29
C LEU A 279 -14.99 -22.60 27.75
N ARG A 280 -14.84 -23.84 28.26
CA ARG A 280 -15.99 -24.66 28.71
C ARG A 280 -16.63 -24.20 30.02
N GLU A 281 -15.93 -23.40 30.83
CA GLU A 281 -16.46 -22.96 32.14
C GLU A 281 -17.77 -22.16 32.01
N PRO A 282 -17.87 -21.11 31.15
CA PRO A 282 -19.13 -20.39 30.93
C PRO A 282 -20.20 -21.27 30.28
N TRP A 283 -19.85 -22.24 29.44
CA TRP A 283 -20.80 -23.14 28.79
C TRP A 283 -21.40 -24.13 29.83
N SER A 284 -20.54 -24.69 30.70
CA SER A 284 -20.99 -25.58 31.79
C SER A 284 -21.95 -24.89 32.77
N LYS A 285 -21.74 -23.60 33.07
CA LYS A 285 -22.66 -22.80 33.91
C LYS A 285 -24.04 -22.65 33.29
N ARG A 286 -24.15 -22.79 31.95
CA ARG A 286 -25.42 -22.79 31.20
C ARG A 286 -26.00 -24.19 31.02
N GLY A 287 -25.36 -25.22 31.51
CA GLY A 287 -25.79 -26.61 31.41
C GLY A 287 -25.21 -27.38 30.20
N HIS A 288 -24.34 -26.73 29.40
CA HIS A 288 -23.74 -27.39 28.23
C HIS A 288 -22.40 -28.04 28.61
N ILE A 289 -22.35 -29.34 28.63
CA ILE A 289 -21.17 -30.12 29.02
C ILE A 289 -20.49 -30.65 27.76
N PHE A 290 -19.34 -30.05 27.44
CA PHE A 290 -18.51 -30.45 26.30
C PHE A 290 -17.18 -31.04 26.80
N GLY A 291 -16.69 -32.04 26.06
CA GLY A 291 -15.32 -32.55 26.20
C GLY A 291 -14.46 -32.16 24.98
N LEU A 292 -13.18 -32.49 25.04
CA LEU A 292 -12.23 -32.25 23.96
C LEU A 292 -11.39 -33.49 23.70
N GLY A 293 -11.38 -33.97 22.46
CA GLY A 293 -10.50 -35.04 22.00
C GLY A 293 -9.40 -34.52 21.09
N LEU A 294 -8.16 -35.02 21.24
CA LEU A 294 -7.04 -34.64 20.39
C LEU A 294 -6.27 -35.88 19.94
N GLY A 295 -5.89 -35.90 18.65
CA GLY A 295 -5.14 -36.99 18.05
C GLY A 295 -3.97 -36.50 17.21
N ILE A 296 -2.75 -37.04 17.46
CA ILE A 296 -1.52 -36.68 16.78
C ILE A 296 -0.93 -37.90 16.06
N ALA A 297 -0.53 -37.71 14.79
CA ALA A 297 0.26 -38.67 14.06
C ALA A 297 1.26 -37.98 13.13
N SER A 298 2.37 -38.65 12.82
CA SER A 298 3.38 -38.14 11.89
C SER A 298 3.63 -39.13 10.74
N GLY A 299 3.99 -38.57 9.61
CA GLY A 299 4.32 -39.36 8.43
C GLY A 299 4.33 -38.56 7.14
N TYR A 300 4.65 -39.24 6.03
CA TYR A 300 4.57 -38.63 4.72
C TYR A 300 3.12 -38.45 4.29
N ALA A 301 2.79 -37.26 3.84
CA ALA A 301 1.51 -36.93 3.22
C ALA A 301 1.73 -36.25 1.88
N THR A 302 0.74 -36.25 1.03
CA THR A 302 0.66 -35.44 -0.18
C THR A 302 -0.12 -34.18 0.15
N LEU A 303 0.52 -33.03 -0.09
CA LEU A 303 -0.03 -31.71 0.17
C LEU A 303 -0.30 -31.01 -1.15
N GLY A 304 -1.28 -30.13 -1.16
CA GLY A 304 -1.64 -29.36 -2.34
C GLY A 304 -3.05 -28.79 -2.25
N ARG A 305 -3.44 -28.13 -3.32
CA ARG A 305 -4.79 -27.56 -3.46
C ARG A 305 -5.78 -28.66 -3.84
N VAL A 306 -6.79 -28.87 -3.00
CA VAL A 306 -7.87 -29.84 -3.23
C VAL A 306 -9.20 -29.12 -3.17
N GLY A 307 -10.05 -29.31 -4.17
CA GLY A 307 -11.38 -28.69 -4.20
C GLY A 307 -11.94 -28.50 -5.59
N LEU A 308 -12.96 -27.66 -5.68
CA LEU A 308 -13.66 -27.32 -6.90
C LEU A 308 -13.06 -26.06 -7.56
N LYS A 309 -13.34 -25.87 -8.85
CA LYS A 309 -12.96 -24.63 -9.55
C LYS A 309 -13.56 -23.42 -8.84
N GLY A 310 -12.71 -22.54 -8.32
CA GLY A 310 -13.10 -21.34 -7.56
C GLY A 310 -13.22 -21.52 -6.05
N ARG A 311 -13.09 -22.77 -5.52
CA ARG A 311 -13.04 -23.05 -4.07
C ARG A 311 -12.14 -24.24 -3.81
N ALA A 312 -10.89 -23.99 -3.50
CA ALA A 312 -9.91 -25.02 -3.19
C ALA A 312 -9.24 -24.70 -1.86
N ASP A 313 -9.10 -25.72 -1.03
CA ASP A 313 -8.40 -25.63 0.25
C ASP A 313 -6.99 -26.22 0.07
N TYR A 314 -6.01 -25.62 0.75
CA TYR A 314 -4.68 -26.20 0.85
C TYR A 314 -4.68 -27.21 1.98
N THR A 315 -4.49 -28.49 1.66
CA THR A 315 -4.66 -29.56 2.64
C THR A 315 -3.66 -30.70 2.43
N ALA A 316 -3.63 -31.61 3.39
CA ALA A 316 -2.80 -32.80 3.38
C ALA A 316 -3.66 -34.06 3.26
N ILE A 317 -3.22 -35.03 2.44
CA ILE A 317 -3.86 -36.32 2.29
C ILE A 317 -2.79 -37.42 2.53
N GLY A 318 -3.08 -38.37 3.41
CA GLY A 318 -2.16 -39.46 3.70
C GLY A 318 -2.54 -40.31 4.89
N GLY A 319 -1.79 -41.40 5.11
CA GLY A 319 -2.03 -42.34 6.22
C GLY A 319 -1.92 -41.64 7.58
N ALA A 320 -0.96 -40.72 7.78
CA ALA A 320 -0.79 -39.97 9.02
C ALA A 320 -2.04 -39.14 9.32
N VAL A 321 -2.59 -38.47 8.32
CA VAL A 321 -3.79 -37.64 8.47
C VAL A 321 -4.99 -38.50 8.91
N ASN A 322 -5.21 -39.65 8.25
CA ASN A 322 -6.30 -40.54 8.60
C ASN A 322 -6.13 -41.10 10.01
N ILE A 323 -4.91 -41.50 10.41
CA ILE A 323 -4.63 -42.01 11.75
C ILE A 323 -4.85 -40.95 12.82
N ALA A 324 -4.36 -39.72 12.59
CA ALA A 324 -4.58 -38.61 13.54
C ALA A 324 -6.07 -38.33 13.77
N SER A 325 -6.88 -38.33 12.69
CA SER A 325 -8.35 -38.22 12.78
C SER A 325 -8.96 -39.35 13.63
N ARG A 326 -8.56 -40.60 13.38
CA ARG A 326 -9.10 -41.73 14.15
C ARG A 326 -8.67 -41.77 15.59
N LEU A 327 -7.46 -41.30 15.90
CA LEU A 327 -7.03 -41.10 17.28
C LEU A 327 -7.87 -40.02 17.96
N CYS A 328 -8.13 -38.92 17.28
CA CYS A 328 -9.02 -37.89 17.77
C CYS A 328 -10.40 -38.47 18.09
N ASP A 329 -10.99 -39.27 17.19
CA ASP A 329 -12.29 -39.93 17.43
C ASP A 329 -12.28 -40.84 18.67
N LYS A 330 -11.16 -41.46 19.01
CA LYS A 330 -11.01 -42.39 20.17
C LYS A 330 -10.64 -41.68 21.46
N ALA A 331 -10.13 -40.44 21.38
CA ALA A 331 -9.74 -39.72 22.58
C ALA A 331 -10.94 -39.35 23.44
N THR A 332 -10.84 -39.54 24.74
CA THR A 332 -11.82 -39.10 25.74
C THR A 332 -11.60 -37.63 26.10
N ASP A 333 -12.47 -37.07 26.96
CA ASP A 333 -12.35 -35.64 27.37
C ASP A 333 -10.96 -35.28 27.92
N GLY A 334 -10.33 -34.29 27.30
CA GLY A 334 -9.01 -33.77 27.67
C GLY A 334 -7.85 -34.71 27.31
N GLN A 335 -8.11 -35.83 26.63
CA GLN A 335 -7.08 -36.78 26.26
C GLN A 335 -6.37 -36.37 24.94
N ILE A 336 -5.05 -36.46 24.94
CA ILE A 336 -4.20 -36.25 23.77
C ILE A 336 -3.57 -37.59 23.40
N LEU A 337 -3.99 -38.18 22.28
CA LEU A 337 -3.46 -39.45 21.79
C LEU A 337 -2.41 -39.22 20.71
N ILE A 338 -1.33 -40.00 20.77
CA ILE A 338 -0.24 -39.93 19.81
C ILE A 338 0.16 -41.35 19.33
N THR A 339 0.48 -41.51 18.05
CA THR A 339 1.03 -42.77 17.53
C THR A 339 2.43 -43.05 18.04
N GLN A 340 2.84 -44.32 18.16
CA GLN A 340 4.22 -44.70 18.52
C GLN A 340 5.26 -43.98 17.63
N ARG A 341 5.01 -43.95 16.32
CA ARG A 341 5.93 -43.28 15.39
C ARG A 341 6.17 -41.82 15.75
N ALA A 342 5.10 -41.07 16.02
CA ALA A 342 5.22 -39.67 16.43
C ALA A 342 5.76 -39.54 17.86
N TYR A 343 5.43 -40.49 18.76
CA TYR A 343 5.99 -40.52 20.12
C TYR A 343 7.51 -40.63 20.12
N LEU A 344 8.09 -41.50 19.29
CA LEU A 344 9.54 -41.68 19.20
C LEU A 344 10.30 -40.40 18.78
N ASP A 345 9.66 -39.51 17.98
CA ASP A 345 10.27 -38.23 17.62
C ASP A 345 10.38 -37.26 18.83
N VAL A 346 9.63 -37.51 19.93
CA VAL A 346 9.53 -36.58 21.07
C VAL A 346 9.61 -37.26 22.45
N GLU A 347 9.97 -38.55 22.50
CA GLU A 347 9.93 -39.37 23.74
C GLU A 347 10.66 -38.77 24.93
N THR A 348 11.80 -38.10 24.67
CA THR A 348 12.60 -37.48 25.74
C THR A 348 12.02 -36.14 26.21
N ARG A 349 11.11 -35.56 25.45
CA ARG A 349 10.57 -34.20 25.67
C ARG A 349 9.19 -34.20 26.32
N ILE A 350 8.47 -35.35 26.32
CA ILE A 350 7.10 -35.46 26.80
C ILE A 350 6.95 -36.55 27.89
N LYS A 351 5.90 -36.38 28.70
CA LYS A 351 5.39 -37.43 29.60
C LYS A 351 4.21 -38.08 28.92
N ALA A 352 4.32 -39.36 28.64
CA ALA A 352 3.26 -40.12 28.00
C ALA A 352 3.17 -41.54 28.59
N LYS A 353 1.99 -42.12 28.52
CA LYS A 353 1.66 -43.48 28.93
C LYS A 353 1.24 -44.32 27.77
N SER A 354 1.85 -45.49 27.54
CA SER A 354 1.36 -46.48 26.56
C SER A 354 -0.03 -46.97 26.88
N LEU A 355 -0.89 -47.00 25.87
CA LEU A 355 -2.24 -47.56 25.95
C LEU A 355 -2.38 -48.88 25.16
N GLY A 356 -1.26 -49.36 24.61
CA GLY A 356 -1.23 -50.52 23.71
C GLY A 356 -1.70 -50.23 22.32
N THR A 357 -2.09 -51.27 21.57
CA THR A 357 -2.51 -51.19 20.18
C THR A 357 -4.00 -50.83 20.02
N PHE A 358 -4.29 -49.88 19.14
CA PHE A 358 -5.68 -49.46 18.84
C PHE A 358 -6.11 -49.98 17.49
N ASP A 359 -7.23 -50.72 17.46
CA ASP A 359 -7.91 -51.04 16.18
C ASP A 359 -8.63 -49.77 15.69
N LEU A 360 -8.14 -49.23 14.57
CA LEU A 360 -8.64 -48.00 13.98
C LEU A 360 -9.29 -48.30 12.63
N LYS A 361 -10.55 -47.93 12.47
CA LYS A 361 -11.32 -48.16 11.25
C LYS A 361 -10.58 -47.69 9.99
N GLY A 362 -10.33 -48.57 9.07
CA GLY A 362 -9.65 -48.29 7.78
C GLY A 362 -8.12 -48.24 7.86
N VAL A 363 -7.51 -48.55 8.99
CA VAL A 363 -6.06 -48.67 9.16
C VAL A 363 -5.68 -50.14 9.16
N LYS A 364 -4.82 -50.57 8.22
CA LYS A 364 -4.45 -51.99 8.03
C LYS A 364 -3.66 -52.59 9.19
N HIS A 365 -2.83 -51.78 9.85
CA HIS A 365 -2.00 -52.21 10.98
C HIS A 365 -2.35 -51.35 12.17
N ALA A 366 -2.85 -51.98 13.24
CA ALA A 366 -3.18 -51.32 14.50
C ALA A 366 -1.95 -50.61 15.09
N PRO A 367 -1.91 -49.28 15.16
CA PRO A 367 -0.77 -48.60 15.72
C PRO A 367 -0.73 -48.74 17.25
N GLU A 368 0.46 -48.78 17.84
CA GLU A 368 0.64 -48.54 19.26
C GLU A 368 0.40 -47.06 19.55
N VAL A 369 -0.35 -46.78 20.63
CA VAL A 369 -0.86 -45.46 20.96
C VAL A 369 -0.42 -45.08 22.38
N TYR A 370 -0.05 -43.83 22.53
CA TYR A 370 0.32 -43.24 23.81
C TYR A 370 -0.63 -42.08 24.15
N SER A 371 -0.90 -41.92 25.46
CA SER A 371 -1.61 -40.75 26.01
C SER A 371 -0.61 -39.74 26.56
N ILE A 372 -0.68 -38.50 26.12
CA ILE A 372 0.23 -37.43 26.56
C ILE A 372 -0.33 -36.74 27.81
N ASP A 373 0.45 -36.74 28.88
CA ASP A 373 0.13 -36.01 30.11
C ASP A 373 0.66 -34.57 30.10
N GLY A 374 1.87 -34.32 29.53
CA GLY A 374 2.50 -33.01 29.49
C GLY A 374 3.94 -33.04 28.96
N LEU A 375 4.64 -31.92 29.03
CA LEU A 375 6.06 -31.83 28.74
C LEU A 375 6.93 -32.26 29.90
N ASN A 376 8.14 -32.74 29.60
CA ASN A 376 9.16 -32.98 30.61
C ASN A 376 9.75 -31.65 31.10
N LYS A 377 10.12 -31.53 32.40
CA LYS A 377 10.65 -30.30 33.00
C LYS A 377 11.95 -29.77 32.38
N SER A 378 12.65 -30.57 31.59
CA SER A 378 13.89 -30.17 30.89
C SER A 378 13.65 -29.62 29.46
N ALA A 379 12.39 -29.52 29.04
CA ALA A 379 12.00 -29.12 27.68
C ALA A 379 11.14 -27.82 27.62
N ALA A 380 11.00 -27.17 28.77
CA ALA A 380 10.27 -25.90 28.92
C ALA A 380 11.22 -24.70 28.76
#